data_7d07905d0670d141a015ce4c30b58e4b
#
_entry.id   7d07905d0670d141a015ce4c30b58e4b
#
_cell.length_a   1.000
_cell.length_b   1.000
_cell.length_c   1.000
_cell.angle_alpha   90.00
_cell.angle_beta   90.00
_cell.angle_gamma   90.00
#
_symmetry.space_group_name_H-M   'P 1'
#
loop_
_entity.id
_entity.type
_entity.pdbx_description
1 polymer ?
#
loop_
_entity_poly.entity_id
_entity_poly.type
_entity_poly.pdbx_seq_one_letter_code
_entity_poly.pdbx_strand_id
1 'polypeptide(L)'
;MNERPQSLDPELLIGPVKPPGTRETRLMGIAALTGAATSKGTSSGLGNDTDFALLNALRIWSDAVLVGAETARKENYFGVRTTAQQREARRGRGQAEVPPIVVVTKSLKFDTATQLFTDTRTPPLFAVPEDVLGDTEVSEHAREIEQAGGVIVPVEGEDVSAVVAALHARGLARIVCEGGPSLNTQLIGASEVDVFHYTVSPRAVQPSELRLFGEADTPSDHAFILEAAHTTSDSMLFLRYRSVREG
;
A
#
# COMPACT_ATOMS: atom_id res chain seq x y z
N MET A 1 31.18 15.32 15.24
CA MET A 1 31.02 14.57 13.97
C MET A 1 29.63 13.94 14.03
N ASN A 2 28.67 14.46 13.27
CA ASN A 2 27.37 13.80 13.13
C ASN A 2 27.56 12.62 12.15
N GLU A 3 27.77 11.43 12.69
CA GLU A 3 27.62 10.23 11.87
C GLU A 3 26.17 10.21 11.37
N ARG A 4 25.99 10.07 10.05
CA ARG A 4 24.65 9.85 9.50
C ARG A 4 24.10 8.60 10.15
N PRO A 5 22.81 8.58 10.54
CA PRO A 5 22.19 7.36 11.07
C PRO A 5 22.44 6.21 10.09
N GLN A 6 22.95 5.10 10.60
CA GLN A 6 23.23 3.94 9.78
C GLN A 6 21.87 3.38 9.31
N SER A 7 21.58 3.52 8.02
CA SER A 7 20.36 2.97 7.43
C SER A 7 20.42 1.44 7.48
N LEU A 8 19.31 0.81 7.86
CA LEU A 8 19.18 -0.64 7.82
C LEU A 8 19.00 -1.12 6.37
N ASP A 9 19.50 -2.32 6.09
CA ASP A 9 19.31 -2.97 4.80
C ASP A 9 17.79 -3.23 4.58
N PRO A 10 17.20 -2.69 3.50
CA PRO A 10 15.80 -2.96 3.19
C PRO A 10 15.45 -4.43 3.01
N GLU A 11 16.37 -5.26 2.53
CA GLU A 11 16.16 -6.71 2.39
C GLU A 11 15.99 -7.40 3.74
N LEU A 12 16.73 -6.96 4.75
CA LEU A 12 16.55 -7.41 6.13
C LEU A 12 15.15 -7.06 6.67
N LEU A 13 14.68 -5.85 6.34
CA LEU A 13 13.38 -5.36 6.80
C LEU A 13 12.22 -6.06 6.10
N ILE A 14 12.31 -6.31 4.79
CA ILE A 14 11.33 -7.10 4.03
C ILE A 14 11.24 -8.52 4.59
N GLY A 15 12.37 -9.12 4.96
CA GLY A 15 12.46 -10.47 5.49
C GLY A 15 12.16 -11.57 4.46
N PRO A 16 11.79 -12.78 4.91
CA PRO A 16 11.61 -13.92 4.03
C PRO A 16 10.62 -13.64 2.91
N VAL A 17 11.00 -14.00 1.69
CA VAL A 17 10.18 -13.87 0.48
C VAL A 17 9.78 -15.27 0.02
N LYS A 18 8.47 -15.50 -0.12
CA LYS A 18 7.92 -16.73 -0.68
C LYS A 18 8.28 -16.86 -2.17
N PRO A 19 8.22 -18.07 -2.76
CA PRO A 19 8.45 -18.28 -4.19
C PRO A 19 7.59 -17.35 -5.06
N PRO A 20 8.04 -16.99 -6.28
CA PRO A 20 7.22 -16.23 -7.23
C PRO A 20 5.85 -16.88 -7.48
N GLY A 21 4.81 -16.06 -7.63
CA GLY A 21 3.42 -16.54 -7.84
C GLY A 21 2.69 -16.96 -6.57
N THR A 22 3.36 -17.03 -5.41
CA THR A 22 2.68 -17.24 -4.13
C THR A 22 1.91 -15.97 -3.73
N ARG A 23 0.62 -16.14 -3.44
CA ARG A 23 -0.23 -15.04 -2.95
C ARG A 23 0.24 -14.60 -1.57
N GLU A 24 0.46 -13.30 -1.44
CA GLU A 24 0.83 -12.68 -0.17
C GLU A 24 0.48 -11.20 -0.19
N THR A 25 -0.33 -10.76 0.76
CA THR A 25 -0.66 -9.35 0.96
C THR A 25 0.13 -8.82 2.15
N ARG A 26 0.89 -7.76 1.93
CA ARG A 26 1.62 -7.05 2.97
C ARG A 26 1.03 -5.67 3.20
N LEU A 27 0.76 -5.33 4.44
CA LEU A 27 0.39 -3.99 4.85
C LEU A 27 1.65 -3.25 5.30
N MET A 28 1.84 -2.03 4.84
CA MET A 28 2.87 -1.13 5.36
C MET A 28 2.23 0.09 6.00
N GLY A 29 2.70 0.46 7.17
CA GLY A 29 2.25 1.66 7.85
C GLY A 29 3.25 2.22 8.83
N ILE A 30 3.18 3.55 9.02
CA ILE A 30 3.97 4.28 10.00
C ILE A 30 3.06 5.03 10.97
N ALA A 31 3.41 5.05 12.25
CA ALA A 31 2.75 5.89 13.22
C ALA A 31 3.72 6.49 14.23
N ALA A 32 3.36 7.64 14.75
CA ALA A 32 4.00 8.26 15.90
C ALA A 32 3.70 7.50 17.21
N LEU A 33 4.41 7.78 18.29
CA LEU A 33 4.18 7.20 19.62
C LEU A 33 2.73 7.39 20.13
N THR A 34 2.04 8.42 19.65
CA THR A 34 0.64 8.71 19.97
C THR A 34 -0.36 7.97 19.08
N GLY A 35 0.11 7.13 18.13
CA GLY A 35 -0.73 6.43 17.16
C GLY A 35 -1.16 7.27 15.95
N ALA A 36 -0.69 8.53 15.82
CA ALA A 36 -0.93 9.36 14.65
C ALA A 36 -0.13 8.84 13.45
N ALA A 37 -0.78 8.60 12.30
CA ALA A 37 -0.17 8.15 11.05
C ALA A 37 0.23 9.31 10.12
N THR A 38 -0.09 10.54 10.50
CA THR A 38 0.29 11.75 9.78
C THR A 38 0.92 12.78 10.71
N SER A 39 1.68 13.70 10.14
CA SER A 39 2.17 14.90 10.81
C SER A 39 2.03 16.06 9.82
N LYS A 40 1.30 17.10 10.21
CA LYS A 40 0.92 18.20 9.30
C LYS A 40 0.16 17.73 8.05
N GLY A 41 -0.68 16.71 8.22
CA GLY A 41 -1.57 16.19 7.18
C GLY A 41 -0.96 15.15 6.24
N THR A 42 0.33 14.82 6.35
CA THR A 42 1.01 13.79 5.51
C THR A 42 1.80 12.79 6.34
N SER A 43 2.05 11.61 5.79
CA SER A 43 2.88 10.56 6.42
C SER A 43 4.39 10.88 6.33
N SER A 44 4.81 11.66 5.35
CA SER A 44 6.22 11.96 5.06
C SER A 44 6.98 12.61 6.22
N GLY A 45 6.27 13.31 7.11
CA GLY A 45 6.86 13.94 8.30
C GLY A 45 7.22 12.99 9.44
N LEU A 46 6.85 11.71 9.34
CA LEU A 46 7.10 10.68 10.37
C LEU A 46 8.27 9.77 10.04
N GLY A 47 8.50 9.49 8.75
CA GLY A 47 9.53 8.58 8.26
C GLY A 47 10.94 9.15 8.24
N ASN A 48 11.91 8.27 7.96
CA ASN A 48 13.31 8.58 7.68
C ASN A 48 13.78 7.86 6.40
N ASP A 49 15.05 7.96 6.05
CA ASP A 49 15.61 7.31 4.85
C ASP A 49 15.44 5.78 4.87
N THR A 50 15.49 5.14 6.04
CA THR A 50 15.25 3.69 6.19
C THR A 50 13.79 3.32 5.91
N ASP A 51 12.83 4.11 6.41
CA ASP A 51 11.41 3.90 6.14
C ASP A 51 11.09 4.07 4.64
N PHE A 52 11.65 5.09 4.03
CA PHE A 52 11.54 5.30 2.58
C PHE A 52 12.17 4.16 1.76
N ALA A 53 13.32 3.65 2.21
CA ALA A 53 13.98 2.51 1.58
C ALA A 53 13.14 1.22 1.69
N LEU A 54 12.52 0.97 2.86
CA LEU A 54 11.59 -0.14 3.05
C LEU A 54 10.35 -0.03 2.15
N LEU A 55 9.75 1.16 2.07
CA LEU A 55 8.62 1.43 1.17
C LEU A 55 8.97 1.07 -0.28
N ASN A 56 10.09 1.58 -0.79
CA ASN A 56 10.53 1.29 -2.14
C ASN A 56 10.83 -0.20 -2.36
N ALA A 57 11.44 -0.86 -1.37
CA ALA A 57 11.76 -2.28 -1.45
C ALA A 57 10.48 -3.15 -1.48
N LEU A 58 9.45 -2.81 -0.70
CA LEU A 58 8.14 -3.46 -0.74
C LEU A 58 7.44 -3.25 -2.09
N ARG A 59 7.52 -2.05 -2.66
CA ARG A 59 7.02 -1.77 -4.02
C ARG A 59 7.73 -2.62 -5.07
N ILE A 60 9.06 -2.78 -4.98
CA ILE A 60 9.84 -3.63 -5.90
C ILE A 60 9.54 -5.12 -5.69
N TRP A 61 9.22 -5.54 -4.48
CA TRP A 61 8.81 -6.91 -4.18
C TRP A 61 7.42 -7.23 -4.73
N SER A 62 6.47 -6.29 -4.71
CA SER A 62 5.06 -6.51 -5.02
C SER A 62 4.79 -6.67 -6.53
N ASP A 63 3.65 -7.28 -6.88
CA ASP A 63 3.07 -7.26 -8.22
C ASP A 63 2.10 -6.09 -8.41
N ALA A 64 1.55 -5.56 -7.30
CA ALA A 64 0.67 -4.40 -7.26
C ALA A 64 0.85 -3.62 -5.96
N VAL A 65 0.72 -2.29 -6.04
CA VAL A 65 0.69 -1.36 -4.90
C VAL A 65 -0.74 -0.90 -4.71
N LEU A 66 -1.37 -1.33 -3.62
CA LEU A 66 -2.77 -1.03 -3.30
C LEU A 66 -2.85 0.21 -2.41
N VAL A 67 -3.74 1.14 -2.74
CA VAL A 67 -3.94 2.39 -2.00
C VAL A 67 -5.39 2.84 -2.07
N GLY A 68 -5.90 3.45 -1.00
CA GLY A 68 -7.21 4.09 -0.99
C GLY A 68 -7.22 5.42 -1.75
N ALA A 69 -8.34 5.74 -2.41
CA ALA A 69 -8.48 6.92 -3.25
C ALA A 69 -8.13 8.25 -2.57
N GLU A 70 -8.52 8.42 -1.31
CA GLU A 70 -8.23 9.65 -0.57
C GLU A 70 -6.74 9.81 -0.30
N THR A 71 -6.05 8.73 0.07
CA THR A 71 -4.60 8.71 0.28
C THR A 71 -3.87 8.98 -1.02
N ALA A 72 -4.28 8.34 -2.13
CA ALA A 72 -3.68 8.55 -3.44
C ALA A 72 -3.76 10.03 -3.88
N ARG A 73 -4.88 10.71 -3.60
CA ARG A 73 -5.05 12.15 -3.88
C ARG A 73 -4.20 13.03 -2.94
N LYS A 74 -4.29 12.81 -1.62
CA LYS A 74 -3.63 13.66 -0.61
C LYS A 74 -2.10 13.58 -0.67
N GLU A 75 -1.57 12.39 -0.89
CA GLU A 75 -0.12 12.14 -0.98
C GLU A 75 0.41 12.34 -2.42
N ASN A 76 -0.45 12.78 -3.35
CA ASN A 76 -0.10 13.01 -4.75
C ASN A 76 0.67 11.84 -5.37
N TYR A 77 0.06 10.66 -5.36
CA TYR A 77 0.68 9.42 -5.83
C TYR A 77 1.17 9.52 -7.27
N PHE A 78 2.25 8.82 -7.55
CA PHE A 78 2.86 8.68 -8.88
C PHE A 78 3.29 7.22 -9.09
N GLY A 79 3.65 6.87 -10.32
CA GLY A 79 4.06 5.52 -10.68
C GLY A 79 5.32 5.05 -9.94
N VAL A 80 5.40 3.75 -9.65
CA VAL A 80 6.54 3.16 -8.95
C VAL A 80 7.84 3.40 -9.71
N ARG A 81 8.87 3.85 -9.01
CA ARG A 81 10.21 4.08 -9.56
C ARG A 81 11.03 2.80 -9.51
N THR A 82 11.62 2.44 -10.64
CA THR A 82 12.47 1.25 -10.76
C THR A 82 13.75 1.58 -11.52
N THR A 83 14.88 1.03 -11.09
CA THR A 83 16.12 1.04 -11.87
C THR A 83 16.07 0.00 -13.00
N ALA A 84 16.98 0.09 -13.97
CA ALA A 84 17.09 -0.92 -15.03
C ALA A 84 17.38 -2.32 -14.45
N GLN A 85 18.24 -2.41 -13.45
CA GLN A 85 18.58 -3.66 -12.76
C GLN A 85 17.35 -4.26 -12.05
N GLN A 86 16.56 -3.44 -11.37
CA GLN A 86 15.34 -3.90 -10.70
C GLN A 86 14.31 -4.43 -11.69
N ARG A 87 14.14 -3.76 -12.84
CA ARG A 87 13.24 -4.23 -13.90
C ARG A 87 13.69 -5.58 -14.45
N GLU A 88 14.98 -5.76 -14.71
CA GLU A 88 15.53 -7.05 -15.16
C GLU A 88 15.31 -8.15 -14.11
N ALA A 89 15.60 -7.88 -12.84
CA ALA A 89 15.39 -8.83 -11.76
C ALA A 89 13.89 -9.20 -11.61
N ARG A 90 12.96 -8.24 -11.81
CA ARG A 90 11.51 -8.49 -11.78
C ARG A 90 11.09 -9.39 -12.96
N ARG A 91 11.56 -9.11 -14.19
CA ARG A 91 11.33 -9.98 -15.37
C ARG A 91 11.80 -11.41 -15.11
N GLY A 92 13.00 -11.56 -14.55
CA GLY A 92 13.55 -12.87 -14.18
C GLY A 92 12.70 -13.66 -13.17
N ARG A 93 11.83 -12.98 -12.42
CA ARG A 93 10.86 -13.60 -11.51
C ARG A 93 9.46 -13.75 -12.10
N GLY A 94 9.28 -13.44 -13.38
CA GLY A 94 7.96 -13.47 -14.04
C GLY A 94 7.04 -12.31 -13.66
N GLN A 95 7.56 -11.24 -13.07
CA GLN A 95 6.81 -10.04 -12.71
C GLN A 95 6.84 -9.01 -13.84
N ALA A 96 5.83 -8.12 -13.89
CA ALA A 96 5.90 -6.91 -14.72
C ALA A 96 7.11 -6.05 -14.34
N GLU A 97 7.72 -5.33 -15.27
CA GLU A 97 8.89 -4.46 -15.03
C GLU A 97 8.65 -3.44 -13.90
N VAL A 98 7.44 -2.90 -13.86
CA VAL A 98 7.00 -1.91 -12.87
C VAL A 98 5.61 -2.33 -12.39
N PRO A 99 5.39 -2.46 -11.06
CA PRO A 99 4.07 -2.78 -10.56
C PRO A 99 3.13 -1.59 -10.76
N PRO A 100 1.85 -1.82 -11.11
CA PRO A 100 0.85 -0.76 -11.15
C PRO A 100 0.51 -0.26 -9.75
N ILE A 101 0.13 1.02 -9.65
CA ILE A 101 -0.64 1.54 -8.52
C ILE A 101 -2.09 1.10 -8.73
N VAL A 102 -2.69 0.50 -7.71
CA VAL A 102 -4.10 0.08 -7.70
C VAL A 102 -4.84 0.96 -6.70
N VAL A 103 -5.77 1.76 -7.19
CA VAL A 103 -6.58 2.66 -6.37
C VAL A 103 -7.93 2.02 -6.08
N VAL A 104 -8.26 1.85 -4.80
CA VAL A 104 -9.60 1.39 -4.38
C VAL A 104 -10.52 2.59 -4.25
N THR A 105 -11.64 2.59 -4.98
CA THR A 105 -12.56 3.73 -5.04
C THR A 105 -13.98 3.29 -5.41
N LYS A 106 -15.00 3.98 -4.92
CA LYS A 106 -16.39 3.80 -5.35
C LYS A 106 -16.85 4.88 -6.36
N SER A 107 -16.20 6.05 -6.39
CA SER A 107 -16.66 7.20 -7.18
C SER A 107 -15.88 7.47 -8.45
N LEU A 108 -14.69 6.88 -8.60
CA LEU A 108 -13.74 7.13 -9.71
C LEU A 108 -13.40 8.62 -9.93
N LYS A 109 -13.70 9.48 -8.96
CA LYS A 109 -13.48 10.93 -9.08
C LYS A 109 -12.00 11.27 -8.89
N PHE A 110 -11.28 11.41 -10.01
CA PHE A 110 -9.85 11.74 -10.05
C PHE A 110 -9.57 12.85 -11.06
N ASP A 111 -8.64 13.73 -10.70
CA ASP A 111 -8.04 14.66 -11.66
C ASP A 111 -6.99 13.91 -12.46
N THR A 112 -7.23 13.74 -13.75
CA THR A 112 -6.36 13.01 -14.69
C THR A 112 -5.08 13.79 -15.05
N ALA A 113 -4.95 15.06 -14.66
CA ALA A 113 -3.71 15.82 -14.79
C ALA A 113 -2.68 15.52 -13.68
N THR A 114 -3.03 14.73 -12.67
CA THR A 114 -2.14 14.39 -11.55
C THR A 114 -1.01 13.45 -11.96
N GLN A 115 0.03 13.36 -11.11
CA GLN A 115 1.20 12.51 -11.34
C GLN A 115 0.86 11.02 -11.44
N LEU A 116 -0.29 10.60 -10.91
CA LEU A 116 -0.76 9.22 -11.02
C LEU A 116 -0.93 8.78 -12.49
N PHE A 117 -1.32 9.70 -13.37
CA PHE A 117 -1.49 9.47 -14.80
C PHE A 117 -0.29 9.94 -15.62
N THR A 118 0.28 11.11 -15.28
CA THR A 118 1.30 11.77 -16.10
C THR A 118 2.74 11.33 -15.80
N ASP A 119 2.97 10.73 -14.62
CA ASP A 119 4.29 10.32 -14.15
C ASP A 119 4.30 8.84 -13.72
N THR A 120 3.88 7.97 -14.65
CA THR A 120 3.84 6.52 -14.48
C THR A 120 4.33 5.78 -15.71
N ARG A 121 4.96 4.61 -15.52
CA ARG A 121 5.35 3.71 -16.62
C ARG A 121 4.30 2.62 -16.86
N THR A 122 3.55 2.28 -15.83
CA THR A 122 2.49 1.27 -15.89
C THR A 122 1.17 1.98 -15.62
N PRO A 123 0.15 1.79 -16.45
CA PRO A 123 -1.17 2.35 -16.21
C PRO A 123 -1.66 2.10 -14.79
N PRO A 124 -2.19 3.13 -14.10
CA PRO A 124 -2.85 2.92 -12.82
C PRO A 124 -4.13 2.10 -13.01
N LEU A 125 -4.41 1.21 -12.06
CA LEU A 125 -5.62 0.42 -12.01
C LEU A 125 -6.59 1.04 -11.00
N PHE A 126 -7.88 1.02 -11.30
CA PHE A 126 -8.92 1.54 -10.43
C PHE A 126 -9.90 0.39 -10.10
N ALA A 127 -9.75 -0.17 -8.90
CA ALA A 127 -10.65 -1.20 -8.39
C ALA A 127 -11.94 -0.53 -7.88
N VAL A 128 -13.05 -0.88 -8.50
CA VAL A 128 -14.36 -0.27 -8.28
C VAL A 128 -15.44 -1.34 -8.24
N PRO A 129 -16.41 -1.30 -7.30
CA PRO A 129 -17.55 -2.20 -7.31
C PRO A 129 -18.30 -2.15 -8.65
N GLU A 130 -18.66 -3.31 -9.18
CA GLU A 130 -19.29 -3.41 -10.51
C GLU A 130 -20.66 -2.74 -10.56
N ASP A 131 -21.40 -2.82 -9.47
CA ASP A 131 -22.77 -2.29 -9.35
C ASP A 131 -22.82 -0.75 -9.47
N VAL A 132 -21.76 -0.01 -9.05
CA VAL A 132 -21.73 1.45 -9.18
C VAL A 132 -21.39 1.93 -10.59
N LEU A 133 -20.88 1.06 -11.48
CA LEU A 133 -20.53 1.42 -12.85
C LEU A 133 -21.75 1.76 -13.72
N GLY A 134 -22.96 1.36 -13.29
CA GLY A 134 -24.22 1.75 -13.91
C GLY A 134 -24.66 3.19 -13.61
N ASP A 135 -24.07 3.83 -12.62
CA ASP A 135 -24.31 5.24 -12.32
C ASP A 135 -23.70 6.15 -13.40
N THR A 136 -24.46 7.19 -13.80
CA THR A 136 -24.05 8.10 -14.88
C THR A 136 -22.77 8.85 -14.55
N GLU A 137 -22.64 9.41 -13.33
CA GLU A 137 -21.46 10.16 -12.91
C GLU A 137 -20.23 9.25 -12.82
N VAL A 138 -20.39 8.05 -12.25
CA VAL A 138 -19.29 7.07 -12.13
C VAL A 138 -18.84 6.60 -13.52
N SER A 139 -19.77 6.34 -14.44
CA SER A 139 -19.44 5.93 -15.81
C SER A 139 -18.75 7.02 -16.63
N GLU A 140 -19.04 8.29 -16.39
CA GLU A 140 -18.34 9.45 -16.98
C GLU A 140 -16.91 9.52 -16.45
N HIS A 141 -16.71 9.44 -15.13
CA HIS A 141 -15.37 9.39 -14.53
C HIS A 141 -14.55 8.18 -15.01
N ALA A 142 -15.19 7.01 -15.20
CA ALA A 142 -14.52 5.83 -15.75
C ALA A 142 -13.95 6.12 -17.14
N ARG A 143 -14.74 6.74 -18.03
CA ARG A 143 -14.28 7.12 -19.38
C ARG A 143 -13.14 8.13 -19.35
N GLU A 144 -13.19 9.13 -18.46
CA GLU A 144 -12.11 10.11 -18.29
C GLU A 144 -10.80 9.43 -17.86
N ILE A 145 -10.87 8.49 -16.89
CA ILE A 145 -9.73 7.70 -16.45
C ILE A 145 -9.16 6.86 -17.58
N GLU A 146 -10.01 6.16 -18.36
CA GLU A 146 -9.57 5.33 -19.49
C GLU A 146 -8.94 6.18 -20.60
N GLN A 147 -9.50 7.34 -20.92
CA GLN A 147 -8.92 8.29 -21.87
C GLN A 147 -7.55 8.81 -21.43
N ALA A 148 -7.32 8.94 -20.13
CA ALA A 148 -6.03 9.31 -19.55
C ALA A 148 -5.05 8.14 -19.42
N GLY A 149 -5.43 6.94 -19.89
CA GLY A 149 -4.58 5.74 -19.88
C GLY A 149 -4.68 4.90 -18.61
N GLY A 150 -5.60 5.19 -17.69
CA GLY A 150 -5.91 4.33 -16.56
C GLY A 150 -6.75 3.11 -16.97
N VAL A 151 -6.84 2.12 -16.12
CA VAL A 151 -7.59 0.88 -16.36
C VAL A 151 -8.62 0.66 -15.26
N ILE A 152 -9.89 0.51 -15.64
CA ILE A 152 -10.97 0.15 -14.71
C ILE A 152 -10.91 -1.36 -14.43
N VAL A 153 -10.99 -1.71 -13.17
CA VAL A 153 -11.04 -3.09 -12.66
C VAL A 153 -12.38 -3.26 -11.92
N PRO A 154 -13.42 -3.73 -12.60
CA PRO A 154 -14.69 -4.05 -11.93
C PRO A 154 -14.46 -5.16 -10.90
N VAL A 155 -15.11 -5.05 -9.75
CA VAL A 155 -15.00 -5.96 -8.62
C VAL A 155 -16.40 -6.44 -8.24
N GLU A 156 -16.59 -7.75 -8.17
CA GLU A 156 -17.86 -8.35 -7.73
C GLU A 156 -18.00 -8.21 -6.21
N GLY A 157 -18.88 -7.30 -5.78
CA GLY A 157 -19.12 -6.99 -4.36
C GLY A 157 -18.39 -5.72 -3.90
N GLU A 158 -18.70 -5.32 -2.66
CA GLU A 158 -18.22 -4.06 -2.08
C GLU A 158 -17.06 -4.24 -1.10
N ASP A 159 -16.76 -5.45 -0.69
CA ASP A 159 -15.74 -5.72 0.31
C ASP A 159 -14.32 -5.79 -0.28
N VAL A 160 -13.34 -5.62 0.58
CA VAL A 160 -11.94 -5.59 0.17
C VAL A 160 -11.42 -6.96 -0.26
N SER A 161 -12.02 -8.06 0.19
CA SER A 161 -11.64 -9.42 -0.24
C SER A 161 -11.93 -9.62 -1.72
N ALA A 162 -13.01 -9.03 -2.23
CA ALA A 162 -13.34 -9.04 -3.66
C ALA A 162 -12.27 -8.26 -4.46
N VAL A 163 -11.76 -7.13 -3.94
CA VAL A 163 -10.64 -6.40 -4.56
C VAL A 163 -9.39 -7.29 -4.62
N VAL A 164 -9.00 -7.92 -3.51
CA VAL A 164 -7.83 -8.80 -3.44
C VAL A 164 -8.00 -9.99 -4.40
N ALA A 165 -9.18 -10.60 -4.46
CA ALA A 165 -9.50 -11.71 -5.36
C ALA A 165 -9.40 -11.28 -6.84
N ALA A 166 -9.93 -10.11 -7.20
CA ALA A 166 -9.86 -9.57 -8.57
C ALA A 166 -8.40 -9.30 -9.01
N LEU A 167 -7.55 -8.83 -8.11
CA LEU A 167 -6.12 -8.64 -8.38
C LEU A 167 -5.41 -10.00 -8.55
N HIS A 168 -5.69 -10.97 -7.69
CA HIS A 168 -5.16 -12.32 -7.82
C HIS A 168 -5.59 -13.01 -9.12
N ALA A 169 -6.84 -12.82 -9.56
CA ALA A 169 -7.34 -13.34 -10.83
C ALA A 169 -6.61 -12.74 -12.05
N ARG A 170 -6.04 -11.54 -11.90
CA ARG A 170 -5.19 -10.89 -12.90
C ARG A 170 -3.71 -11.32 -12.83
N GLY A 171 -3.36 -12.27 -11.97
CA GLY A 171 -1.99 -12.75 -11.78
C GLY A 171 -1.13 -11.85 -10.87
N LEU A 172 -1.72 -10.85 -10.20
CA LEU A 172 -1.04 -9.96 -9.26
C LEU A 172 -1.01 -10.64 -7.87
N ALA A 173 -0.08 -11.59 -7.70
CA ALA A 173 -0.05 -12.47 -6.52
C ALA A 173 0.48 -11.77 -5.26
N ARG A 174 1.42 -10.83 -5.41
CA ARG A 174 2.04 -10.09 -4.31
C ARG A 174 1.49 -8.68 -4.26
N ILE A 175 0.75 -8.37 -3.21
CA ILE A 175 0.14 -7.06 -3.02
C ILE A 175 0.81 -6.37 -1.83
N VAL A 176 1.26 -5.13 -2.00
CA VAL A 176 1.58 -4.26 -0.88
C VAL A 176 0.51 -3.18 -0.75
N CYS A 177 -0.10 -3.07 0.44
CA CYS A 177 -1.03 -2.00 0.76
C CYS A 177 -0.30 -0.89 1.51
N GLU A 178 -0.42 0.33 1.00
CA GLU A 178 0.16 1.55 1.59
C GLU A 178 -0.89 2.43 2.30
N GLY A 179 -2.07 1.87 2.52
CA GLY A 179 -3.15 2.54 3.24
C GLY A 179 -4.16 3.22 2.30
N GLY A 180 -5.00 4.09 2.71
CA GLY A 180 -5.40 4.81 3.88
C GLY A 180 -6.09 4.03 5.00
N PRO A 181 -6.45 4.77 6.04
CA PRO A 181 -6.97 4.19 7.27
C PRO A 181 -8.17 3.26 7.08
N SER A 182 -9.15 3.63 6.29
CA SER A 182 -10.32 2.80 5.99
C SER A 182 -9.94 1.51 5.26
N LEU A 183 -9.04 1.58 4.27
CA LEU A 183 -8.58 0.41 3.53
C LEU A 183 -7.79 -0.54 4.44
N ASN A 184 -6.94 -0.01 5.31
CA ASN A 184 -6.20 -0.80 6.29
C ASN A 184 -7.14 -1.55 7.23
N THR A 185 -8.17 -0.86 7.74
CA THR A 185 -9.20 -1.45 8.62
C THR A 185 -9.93 -2.59 7.91
N GLN A 186 -10.35 -2.38 6.67
CA GLN A 186 -11.05 -3.40 5.88
C GLN A 186 -10.16 -4.62 5.62
N LEU A 187 -8.89 -4.44 5.22
CA LEU A 187 -7.96 -5.54 4.97
C LEU A 187 -7.69 -6.38 6.24
N ILE A 188 -7.51 -5.73 7.39
CA ILE A 188 -7.37 -6.44 8.66
C ILE A 188 -8.68 -7.18 8.98
N GLY A 189 -9.83 -6.48 8.96
CA GLY A 189 -11.13 -7.07 9.27
C GLY A 189 -11.49 -8.28 8.40
N ALA A 190 -11.05 -8.28 7.15
CA ALA A 190 -11.24 -9.38 6.21
C ALA A 190 -10.16 -10.49 6.30
N SER A 191 -9.19 -10.41 7.22
CA SER A 191 -8.04 -11.34 7.32
C SER A 191 -7.20 -11.42 6.05
N GLU A 192 -7.17 -10.37 5.23
CA GLU A 192 -6.43 -10.34 3.97
C GLU A 192 -4.96 -9.98 4.13
N VAL A 193 -4.51 -9.58 5.34
CA VAL A 193 -3.11 -9.22 5.60
C VAL A 193 -2.33 -10.43 6.09
N ASP A 194 -1.32 -10.84 5.32
CA ASP A 194 -0.37 -11.90 5.70
C ASP A 194 0.78 -11.37 6.55
N VAL A 195 1.31 -10.20 6.19
CA VAL A 195 2.44 -9.55 6.87
C VAL A 195 2.15 -8.08 7.09
N PHE A 196 2.39 -7.60 8.29
CA PHE A 196 2.29 -6.19 8.62
C PHE A 196 3.67 -5.62 8.96
N HIS A 197 4.15 -4.70 8.12
CA HIS A 197 5.33 -3.88 8.35
C HIS A 197 4.89 -2.60 9.06
N TYR A 198 5.23 -2.49 10.33
CA TYR A 198 4.84 -1.38 11.17
C TYR A 198 6.06 -0.58 11.62
N THR A 199 6.16 0.65 11.15
CA THR A 199 7.19 1.60 11.58
C THR A 199 6.65 2.48 12.70
N VAL A 200 7.38 2.55 13.82
CA VAL A 200 7.07 3.48 14.92
C VAL A 200 8.07 4.63 14.90
N SER A 201 7.58 5.82 14.61
CA SER A 201 8.34 7.06 14.68
C SER A 201 8.48 7.52 16.13
N PRO A 202 9.68 7.92 16.60
CA PRO A 202 9.91 8.37 17.98
C PRO A 202 9.38 9.80 18.21
N ARG A 203 8.22 10.12 17.63
CA ARG A 203 7.59 11.44 17.70
C ARG A 203 6.26 11.35 18.46
N ALA A 204 5.99 12.36 19.28
CA ALA A 204 4.67 12.58 19.85
C ALA A 204 3.96 13.65 19.00
N VAL A 205 2.94 13.23 18.25
CA VAL A 205 2.15 14.10 17.38
C VAL A 205 0.76 14.30 17.99
N GLN A 206 0.16 15.47 17.77
CA GLN A 206 -1.14 15.82 18.35
C GLN A 206 -2.24 14.85 17.90
N PRO A 207 -3.25 14.58 18.77
CA PRO A 207 -4.31 13.60 18.50
C PRO A 207 -5.26 13.94 17.34
N SER A 208 -5.21 15.17 16.79
CA SER A 208 -6.02 15.63 15.67
C SER A 208 -5.59 15.04 14.30
N GLU A 209 -4.44 14.39 14.25
CA GLU A 209 -3.93 13.76 13.04
C GLU A 209 -4.61 12.40 12.77
N LEU A 210 -4.60 11.96 11.51
CA LEU A 210 -5.15 10.66 11.11
C LEU A 210 -4.45 9.52 11.85
N ARG A 211 -5.19 8.47 12.14
CA ARG A 211 -4.66 7.20 12.65
C ARG A 211 -4.36 6.25 11.50
N LEU A 212 -3.55 5.22 11.79
CA LEU A 212 -3.21 4.19 10.80
C LEU A 212 -4.44 3.34 10.39
N PHE A 213 -5.37 3.16 11.33
CA PHE A 213 -6.64 2.47 11.11
C PHE A 213 -7.80 3.43 11.37
N GLY A 214 -8.82 3.35 10.51
CA GLY A 214 -10.08 4.07 10.66
C GLY A 214 -11.05 3.35 11.59
N GLU A 215 -12.27 3.85 11.64
CA GLU A 215 -13.37 3.18 12.32
C GLU A 215 -13.77 1.91 11.54
N ALA A 216 -14.21 0.90 12.26
CA ALA A 216 -14.73 -0.34 11.72
C ALA A 216 -16.24 -0.44 12.03
N ASP A 217 -17.05 -0.82 11.04
CA ASP A 217 -18.47 -1.06 11.23
C ASP A 217 -18.71 -2.27 12.13
N THR A 218 -17.82 -3.27 12.05
CA THR A 218 -17.86 -4.46 12.91
C THR A 218 -16.48 -4.64 13.55
N PRO A 219 -16.38 -4.71 14.88
CA PRO A 219 -15.14 -5.00 15.57
C PRO A 219 -14.60 -6.37 15.14
N SER A 220 -13.29 -6.43 14.87
CA SER A 220 -12.58 -7.66 14.57
C SER A 220 -11.31 -7.76 15.43
N ASP A 221 -10.90 -8.97 15.76
CA ASP A 221 -9.70 -9.26 16.52
C ASP A 221 -8.84 -10.27 15.73
N HIS A 222 -7.64 -9.84 15.37
CA HIS A 222 -6.71 -10.64 14.56
C HIS A 222 -5.35 -10.70 15.24
N ALA A 223 -4.90 -11.90 15.53
CA ALA A 223 -3.60 -12.13 16.15
C ALA A 223 -2.47 -12.06 15.13
N PHE A 224 -1.36 -11.48 15.55
CA PHE A 224 -0.13 -11.42 14.80
C PHE A 224 1.05 -11.86 15.67
N ILE A 225 2.01 -12.54 15.08
CA ILE A 225 3.27 -12.93 15.73
C ILE A 225 4.38 -12.00 15.23
N LEU A 226 5.17 -11.44 16.16
CA LEU A 226 6.34 -10.65 15.83
C LEU A 226 7.43 -11.54 15.22
N GLU A 227 7.78 -11.30 13.95
CA GLU A 227 8.85 -12.01 13.25
C GLU A 227 10.21 -11.30 13.38
N ALA A 228 10.20 -9.97 13.41
CA ALA A 228 11.43 -9.18 13.55
C ALA A 228 11.14 -7.81 14.15
N ALA A 229 12.14 -7.30 14.88
CA ALA A 229 12.16 -5.94 15.39
C ALA A 229 13.56 -5.35 15.20
N HIS A 230 13.66 -4.20 14.57
CA HIS A 230 14.90 -3.50 14.33
C HIS A 230 14.79 -2.04 14.75
N THR A 231 15.90 -1.44 15.18
CA THR A 231 15.96 -0.03 15.54
C THR A 231 17.08 0.67 14.76
N THR A 232 16.85 1.92 14.42
CA THR A 232 17.90 2.82 13.90
C THR A 232 18.48 3.68 15.01
N SER A 233 19.63 4.28 14.77
CA SER A 233 20.30 5.17 15.74
C SER A 233 19.49 6.43 16.10
N ASP A 234 18.53 6.81 15.24
CA ASP A 234 17.55 7.89 15.47
C ASP A 234 16.26 7.41 16.15
N SER A 235 16.30 6.20 16.75
CA SER A 235 15.22 5.62 17.56
C SER A 235 13.94 5.24 16.80
N MET A 236 13.97 5.11 15.47
CA MET A 236 12.87 4.50 14.74
C MET A 236 12.80 3.00 15.03
N LEU A 237 11.59 2.45 15.20
CA LEU A 237 11.34 1.00 15.30
C LEU A 237 10.73 0.50 14.00
N PHE A 238 11.28 -0.60 13.49
CA PHE A 238 10.78 -1.32 12.33
C PHE A 238 10.35 -2.71 12.78
N LEU A 239 9.05 -2.95 12.78
CA LEU A 239 8.44 -4.19 13.25
C LEU A 239 7.84 -4.93 12.07
N ARG A 240 8.09 -6.24 11.99
CA ARG A 240 7.43 -7.11 11.03
C ARG A 240 6.64 -8.16 11.77
N TYR A 241 5.33 -8.16 11.55
CA TYR A 241 4.40 -9.10 12.12
C TYR A 241 3.84 -10.02 11.04
N ARG A 242 3.61 -11.28 11.38
CA ARG A 242 2.87 -12.23 10.53
C ARG A 242 1.54 -12.57 11.15
N SER A 243 0.49 -12.56 10.31
CA SER A 243 -0.85 -12.99 10.69
C SER A 243 -0.86 -14.45 11.16
N VAL A 244 -1.53 -14.70 12.28
CA VAL A 244 -1.88 -16.05 12.74
C VAL A 244 -3.21 -16.41 12.07
N ARG A 245 -3.16 -17.30 11.07
CA ARG A 245 -4.39 -17.86 10.51
C ARG A 245 -4.76 -19.08 11.35
N GLU A 246 -5.95 -19.06 11.92
CA GLU A 246 -6.51 -20.28 12.49
C GLU A 246 -6.74 -21.27 11.35
N GLY A 247 -6.16 -22.48 11.49
CA GLY A 247 -6.21 -23.54 10.49
C GLY A 247 -7.57 -24.24 10.45
#